data_433ce9876f7df773a83d8f97b91f8fc5
#
_entry.id   433ce9876f7df773a83d8f97b91f8fc5
#
_cell.length_a   1.000
_cell.length_b   1.000
_cell.length_c   1.000
_cell.angle_alpha   90.00
_cell.angle_beta   90.00
_cell.angle_gamma   90.00
#
_symmetry.space_group_name_H-M   'P 1'
#
loop_
_entity.id
_entity.type
_entity.pdbx_description
1 polymer ?
#
loop_
_entity_poly.entity_id
_entity_poly.type
_entity_poly.pdbx_seq_one_letter_code
_entity_poly.pdbx_strand_id
1 'polypeptide(L)'
;MDNPSLLDILQLEQIEQDIYRARLVLAEQYSLYGGQVAAQALLAAGLTVDAERLPHSLHGYFLRAGDPQRPTVFQVFRDRDGGSFSARRVIAIQGGEVILNMSASFHRAELGPLEQAEPMPAAGRPQDAEAFGFPRLLSFEGRRPEQPFAGVDWPMRFWARVTVPLPPSELLHACALTYLSDISTGVLPSADRSVLPGASLDHSVWFHGPANMNDWTLTDFHPQVAGRGRGWYTGSIFGPDGTLVASLAQETLFRARRRAPRPNWGDHQPVAAT
;
A
#
# COMPACT_ATOMS: atom_id res chain seq x y z
N MET A 1 -24.19 -9.84 -6.62
CA MET A 1 -23.00 -10.04 -5.76
C MET A 1 -22.49 -8.67 -5.45
N ASP A 2 -22.39 -8.32 -4.18
CA ASP A 2 -21.85 -7.02 -3.78
C ASP A 2 -20.39 -6.93 -4.23
N ASN A 3 -19.96 -5.74 -4.66
CA ASN A 3 -18.58 -5.51 -5.02
C ASN A 3 -17.69 -5.76 -3.79
N PRO A 4 -16.53 -6.44 -3.96
CA PRO A 4 -15.62 -6.68 -2.84
C PRO A 4 -15.17 -5.36 -2.20
N SER A 5 -15.03 -5.37 -0.89
CA SER A 5 -14.62 -4.24 -0.07
C SER A 5 -13.19 -4.42 0.47
N LEU A 6 -12.64 -3.38 1.07
CA LEU A 6 -11.38 -3.48 1.80
C LEU A 6 -11.43 -4.50 2.94
N LEU A 7 -12.58 -4.61 3.63
CA LEU A 7 -12.75 -5.60 4.70
C LEU A 7 -12.66 -7.03 4.18
N ASP A 8 -13.17 -7.29 2.95
CA ASP A 8 -13.05 -8.60 2.32
C ASP A 8 -11.59 -8.92 1.97
N ILE A 9 -10.83 -7.92 1.50
CA ILE A 9 -9.37 -8.06 1.24
C ILE A 9 -8.63 -8.42 2.52
N LEU A 10 -8.99 -7.79 3.65
CA LEU A 10 -8.35 -8.01 4.95
C LEU A 10 -8.88 -9.25 5.69
N GLN A 11 -9.70 -10.09 5.05
CA GLN A 11 -10.06 -11.39 5.60
C GLN A 11 -9.00 -12.44 5.26
N LEU A 12 -8.33 -12.94 6.32
CA LEU A 12 -7.38 -14.04 6.21
C LEU A 12 -7.93 -15.29 6.89
N GLU A 13 -7.76 -16.42 6.24
CA GLU A 13 -8.03 -17.74 6.80
C GLU A 13 -6.75 -18.30 7.40
N GLN A 14 -6.75 -18.60 8.68
CA GLN A 14 -5.64 -19.33 9.28
C GLN A 14 -5.75 -20.81 8.85
N ILE A 15 -4.77 -21.31 8.11
CA ILE A 15 -4.75 -22.69 7.60
C ILE A 15 -3.85 -23.59 8.44
N GLU A 16 -2.88 -23.02 9.15
CA GLU A 16 -2.01 -23.68 10.12
C GLU A 16 -1.45 -22.62 11.09
N GLN A 17 -0.75 -23.05 12.14
CA GLN A 17 -0.05 -22.12 13.04
C GLN A 17 0.87 -21.22 12.23
N ASP A 18 0.70 -19.90 12.41
CA ASP A 18 1.50 -18.86 11.74
C ASP A 18 1.45 -18.90 10.18
N ILE A 19 0.44 -19.60 9.60
CA ILE A 19 0.21 -19.67 8.17
C ILE A 19 -1.23 -19.22 7.85
N TYR A 20 -1.34 -18.22 7.01
CA TYR A 20 -2.61 -17.59 6.63
C TYR A 20 -2.79 -17.59 5.11
N ARG A 21 -4.04 -17.59 4.67
CA ARG A 21 -4.40 -17.53 3.26
C ARG A 21 -5.39 -16.38 3.03
N ALA A 22 -5.15 -15.57 2.00
CA ALA A 22 -6.14 -14.63 1.51
C ALA A 22 -7.30 -15.43 0.85
N ARG A 23 -8.54 -15.17 1.28
CA ARG A 23 -9.74 -15.85 0.75
C ARG A 23 -10.25 -15.24 -0.54
N LEU A 24 -10.13 -13.92 -0.66
CA LEU A 24 -10.65 -13.19 -1.80
C LEU A 24 -9.63 -13.21 -2.93
N VAL A 25 -10.09 -13.63 -4.08
CA VAL A 25 -9.35 -13.54 -5.34
C VAL A 25 -10.05 -12.50 -6.21
N LEU A 26 -9.36 -11.42 -6.53
CA LEU A 26 -9.85 -10.37 -7.41
C LEU A 26 -9.45 -10.68 -8.85
N ALA A 27 -10.44 -10.66 -9.75
CA ALA A 27 -10.19 -10.76 -11.20
C ALA A 27 -9.75 -9.40 -11.74
N GLU A 28 -8.49 -9.01 -11.47
CA GLU A 28 -7.88 -7.82 -12.06
C GLU A 28 -7.16 -8.16 -13.38
N GLN A 29 -7.05 -7.17 -14.27
CA GLN A 29 -6.29 -7.30 -15.53
C GLN A 29 -4.77 -7.10 -15.32
N TYR A 30 -4.39 -6.57 -14.16
CA TYR A 30 -3.00 -6.23 -13.81
C TYR A 30 -2.47 -7.19 -12.74
N SER A 31 -1.19 -7.08 -12.42
CA SER A 31 -0.62 -7.76 -11.27
C SER A 31 -1.31 -7.37 -9.96
N LEU A 32 -1.31 -8.28 -8.99
CA LEU A 32 -1.81 -8.00 -7.65
C LEU A 32 -1.20 -6.70 -7.09
N TYR A 33 -2.04 -5.85 -6.49
CA TYR A 33 -1.60 -4.57 -5.93
C TYR A 33 -0.65 -4.79 -4.74
N GLY A 34 0.53 -4.14 -4.76
CA GLY A 34 1.55 -4.33 -3.73
C GLY A 34 1.07 -3.93 -2.34
N GLY A 35 0.35 -2.80 -2.23
CA GLY A 35 -0.25 -2.36 -0.96
C GLY A 35 -1.24 -3.36 -0.38
N GLN A 36 -1.96 -4.13 -1.22
CA GLN A 36 -2.81 -5.22 -0.74
C GLN A 36 -1.98 -6.32 -0.10
N VAL A 37 -0.91 -6.75 -0.78
CA VAL A 37 -0.05 -7.83 -0.26
C VAL A 37 0.64 -7.40 1.03
N ALA A 38 1.13 -6.14 1.09
CA ALA A 38 1.77 -5.59 2.29
C ALA A 38 0.78 -5.47 3.46
N ALA A 39 -0.44 -4.98 3.22
CA ALA A 39 -1.48 -4.87 4.25
C ALA A 39 -1.91 -6.24 4.79
N GLN A 40 -2.08 -7.23 3.91
CA GLN A 40 -2.38 -8.61 4.30
C GLN A 40 -1.23 -9.26 5.07
N ALA A 41 0.03 -8.99 4.67
CA ALA A 41 1.21 -9.46 5.40
C ALA A 41 1.31 -8.83 6.80
N LEU A 42 1.01 -7.52 6.92
CA LEU A 42 0.94 -6.84 8.22
C LEU A 42 -0.17 -7.42 9.11
N LEU A 43 -1.34 -7.69 8.54
CA LEU A 43 -2.43 -8.33 9.26
C LEU A 43 -2.03 -9.73 9.75
N ALA A 44 -1.45 -10.57 8.88
CA ALA A 44 -0.96 -11.90 9.26
C ALA A 44 0.06 -11.83 10.39
N ALA A 45 1.01 -10.89 10.34
CA ALA A 45 1.96 -10.64 11.41
C ALA A 45 1.26 -10.24 12.72
N GLY A 46 0.33 -9.28 12.65
CA GLY A 46 -0.41 -8.75 13.79
C GLY A 46 -1.28 -9.79 14.50
N LEU A 47 -1.85 -10.75 13.76
CA LEU A 47 -2.62 -11.87 14.34
C LEU A 47 -1.76 -12.83 15.18
N THR A 48 -0.43 -12.73 15.12
CA THR A 48 0.49 -13.58 15.89
C THR A 48 1.10 -12.90 17.11
N VAL A 49 0.78 -11.64 17.36
CA VAL A 49 1.26 -10.88 18.52
C VAL A 49 0.12 -10.61 19.48
N ASP A 50 0.49 -10.27 20.73
CA ASP A 50 -0.45 -9.80 21.73
C ASP A 50 -1.21 -8.56 21.22
N ALA A 51 -2.53 -8.52 21.43
CA ALA A 51 -3.41 -7.46 20.96
C ALA A 51 -3.05 -6.05 21.48
N GLU A 52 -2.33 -5.97 22.61
CA GLU A 52 -1.84 -4.70 23.15
C GLU A 52 -0.60 -4.16 22.41
N ARG A 53 -0.02 -4.95 21.50
CA ARG A 53 1.14 -4.56 20.73
C ARG A 53 0.71 -4.12 19.34
N LEU A 54 0.92 -2.86 19.06
CA LEU A 54 0.53 -2.20 17.82
C LEU A 54 1.70 -2.16 16.84
N PRO A 55 1.45 -2.24 15.54
CA PRO A 55 2.53 -2.07 14.57
C PRO A 55 3.10 -0.66 14.68
N HIS A 56 4.42 -0.55 14.77
CA HIS A 56 5.11 0.74 14.71
C HIS A 56 6.01 0.88 13.48
N SER A 57 6.35 -0.24 12.79
CA SER A 57 7.03 -0.18 11.50
C SER A 57 6.87 -1.46 10.69
N LEU A 58 6.94 -1.33 9.38
CA LEU A 58 7.13 -2.42 8.43
C LEU A 58 8.15 -2.03 7.35
N HIS A 59 8.86 -3.04 6.82
CA HIS A 59 9.82 -2.89 5.73
C HIS A 59 9.76 -4.13 4.85
N GLY A 60 9.49 -3.96 3.56
CA GLY A 60 9.32 -5.09 2.66
C GLY A 60 9.90 -4.87 1.27
N TYR A 61 10.26 -5.97 0.61
CA TYR A 61 10.65 -6.01 -0.80
C TYR A 61 9.64 -6.78 -1.62
N PHE A 62 9.21 -6.19 -2.73
CA PHE A 62 8.42 -6.86 -3.75
C PHE A 62 9.35 -7.60 -4.70
N LEU A 63 9.31 -8.92 -4.67
CA LEU A 63 10.25 -9.78 -5.39
C LEU A 63 9.72 -10.20 -6.76
N ARG A 64 8.41 -10.36 -6.89
CA ARG A 64 7.71 -10.79 -8.12
C ARG A 64 6.33 -10.17 -8.20
N ALA A 65 5.83 -10.01 -9.41
CA ALA A 65 4.45 -9.64 -9.63
C ALA A 65 3.52 -10.75 -9.14
N GLY A 66 2.59 -10.43 -8.25
CA GLY A 66 1.56 -11.35 -7.79
C GLY A 66 0.47 -11.52 -8.86
N ASP A 67 -0.13 -12.71 -8.93
CA ASP A 67 -1.26 -13.04 -9.79
C ASP A 67 -2.57 -12.77 -9.04
N PRO A 68 -3.41 -11.82 -9.47
CA PRO A 68 -4.66 -11.50 -8.80
C PRO A 68 -5.70 -12.62 -8.87
N GLN A 69 -5.48 -13.64 -9.70
CA GLN A 69 -6.37 -14.80 -9.84
C GLN A 69 -5.96 -15.98 -8.95
N ARG A 70 -4.91 -15.83 -8.14
CA ARG A 70 -4.43 -16.87 -7.24
C ARG A 70 -4.49 -16.42 -5.78
N PRO A 71 -4.86 -17.32 -4.86
CA PRO A 71 -4.75 -17.03 -3.44
C PRO A 71 -3.28 -16.80 -3.06
N THR A 72 -3.07 -15.88 -2.12
CA THR A 72 -1.76 -15.63 -1.53
C THR A 72 -1.70 -16.31 -0.16
N VAL A 73 -0.62 -17.05 0.09
CA VAL A 73 -0.31 -17.65 1.39
C VAL A 73 0.72 -16.78 2.09
N PHE A 74 0.47 -16.46 3.35
CA PHE A 74 1.37 -15.69 4.21
C PHE A 74 1.92 -16.61 5.30
N GLN A 75 3.23 -16.79 5.32
CA GLN A 75 3.93 -17.50 6.39
C GLN A 75 4.60 -16.49 7.30
N VAL A 76 4.28 -16.54 8.59
CA VAL A 76 4.82 -15.65 9.62
C VAL A 76 5.91 -16.38 10.41
N PHE A 77 7.03 -15.69 10.64
CA PHE A 77 8.11 -16.15 11.52
C PHE A 77 8.15 -15.23 12.74
N ARG A 78 8.12 -15.82 13.93
CA ARG A 78 8.20 -15.12 15.20
C ARG A 78 9.67 -14.93 15.57
N ASP A 79 10.31 -13.91 15.00
CA ASP A 79 11.76 -13.69 15.17
C ASP A 79 12.08 -13.26 16.61
N ARG A 80 11.15 -12.53 17.29
CA ARG A 80 11.32 -12.12 18.69
C ARG A 80 10.00 -11.77 19.36
N ASP A 81 9.89 -12.16 20.64
CA ASP A 81 8.93 -11.64 21.61
C ASP A 81 9.69 -11.17 22.85
N GLY A 82 9.85 -9.87 23.01
CA GLY A 82 10.49 -9.21 24.15
C GLY A 82 9.46 -8.63 25.13
N GLY A 83 9.91 -7.88 26.13
CA GLY A 83 9.03 -7.20 27.10
C GLY A 83 8.08 -6.20 26.44
N SER A 84 8.62 -5.23 25.67
CA SER A 84 7.84 -4.17 25.02
C SER A 84 7.67 -4.38 23.52
N PHE A 85 8.57 -5.09 22.84
CA PHE A 85 8.61 -5.25 21.39
C PHE A 85 8.42 -6.70 20.95
N SER A 86 7.73 -6.88 19.81
CA SER A 86 7.70 -8.12 19.03
C SER A 86 8.16 -7.85 17.60
N ALA A 87 8.96 -8.75 17.04
CA ALA A 87 9.37 -8.71 15.65
C ALA A 87 8.82 -9.93 14.89
N ARG A 88 8.33 -9.67 13.70
CA ARG A 88 7.78 -10.68 12.79
C ARG A 88 8.39 -10.52 11.41
N ARG A 89 8.70 -11.63 10.80
CA ARG A 89 9.05 -11.69 9.39
C ARG A 89 7.98 -12.48 8.66
N VAL A 90 7.52 -11.94 7.53
CA VAL A 90 6.45 -12.54 6.72
C VAL A 90 6.93 -12.75 5.31
N ILE A 91 6.65 -13.90 4.73
CA ILE A 91 6.77 -14.14 3.30
C ILE A 91 5.38 -14.36 2.71
N ALA A 92 5.10 -13.71 1.59
CA ALA A 92 3.89 -13.94 0.80
C ALA A 92 4.23 -14.83 -0.39
N ILE A 93 3.48 -15.90 -0.58
CA ILE A 93 3.79 -16.98 -1.51
C ILE A 93 2.60 -17.20 -2.47
N GLN A 94 2.90 -17.33 -3.75
CA GLN A 94 1.96 -17.78 -4.77
C GLN A 94 2.64 -18.81 -5.67
N GLY A 95 1.98 -19.95 -5.93
CA GLY A 95 2.51 -20.98 -6.83
C GLY A 95 3.89 -21.52 -6.43
N GLY A 96 4.25 -21.51 -5.13
CA GLY A 96 5.55 -21.93 -4.61
C GLY A 96 6.62 -20.84 -4.65
N GLU A 97 6.33 -19.66 -5.23
CA GLU A 97 7.28 -18.56 -5.36
C GLU A 97 7.00 -17.44 -4.35
N VAL A 98 8.04 -16.91 -3.73
CA VAL A 98 7.91 -15.75 -2.84
C VAL A 98 7.72 -14.48 -3.67
N ILE A 99 6.59 -13.79 -3.47
CA ILE A 99 6.25 -12.53 -4.15
C ILE A 99 6.59 -11.30 -3.30
N LEU A 100 6.56 -11.43 -1.96
CA LEU A 100 6.94 -10.38 -1.00
C LEU A 100 7.70 -11.02 0.15
N ASN A 101 8.74 -10.35 0.66
CA ASN A 101 9.24 -10.54 2.01
C ASN A 101 9.10 -9.24 2.80
N MET A 102 8.73 -9.34 4.07
CA MET A 102 8.48 -8.17 4.92
C MET A 102 8.89 -8.47 6.35
N SER A 103 9.51 -7.50 7.00
CA SER A 103 9.68 -7.47 8.46
C SER A 103 8.72 -6.44 9.04
N ALA A 104 8.08 -6.78 10.15
CA ALA A 104 7.21 -5.88 10.90
C ALA A 104 7.58 -5.91 12.38
N SER A 105 7.55 -4.75 13.01
CA SER A 105 7.79 -4.59 14.43
C SER A 105 6.59 -4.00 15.13
N PHE A 106 6.30 -4.54 16.31
CA PHE A 106 5.15 -4.21 17.13
C PHE A 106 5.61 -3.76 18.51
N HIS A 107 4.95 -2.77 19.06
CA HIS A 107 5.31 -2.15 20.33
C HIS A 107 4.06 -1.99 21.22
N ARG A 108 4.20 -2.26 22.50
CA ARG A 108 3.17 -1.90 23.49
C ARG A 108 3.20 -0.39 23.66
N ALA A 109 2.07 0.28 23.45
CA ALA A 109 1.97 1.72 23.59
C ALA A 109 2.45 2.20 24.97
N GLU A 110 3.30 3.20 24.98
CA GLU A 110 3.79 3.87 26.19
C GLU A 110 3.22 5.28 26.29
N LEU A 111 2.95 5.74 27.50
CA LEU A 111 2.53 7.12 27.73
C LEU A 111 3.73 8.03 27.54
N GLY A 112 3.55 9.11 26.77
CA GLY A 112 4.59 10.09 26.52
C GLY A 112 4.06 11.27 25.71
N PRO A 113 4.81 12.38 25.64
CA PRO A 113 4.47 13.50 24.77
C PRO A 113 4.62 13.06 23.32
N LEU A 114 3.68 13.48 22.47
CA LEU A 114 3.81 13.39 21.01
C LEU A 114 4.36 14.75 20.52
N GLU A 115 5.58 14.74 20.02
CA GLU A 115 6.21 15.90 19.41
C GLU A 115 6.51 15.59 17.94
N GLN A 116 6.12 16.48 17.05
CA GLN A 116 6.42 16.36 15.61
C GLN A 116 7.11 17.63 15.12
N ALA A 117 8.14 17.45 14.30
CA ALA A 117 8.87 18.57 13.69
C ALA A 117 8.25 18.99 12.35
N GLU A 118 7.68 18.05 11.61
CA GLU A 118 7.07 18.31 10.31
C GLU A 118 5.60 18.74 10.49
N PRO A 119 5.24 19.99 10.15
CA PRO A 119 3.85 20.43 10.20
C PRO A 119 3.09 19.87 9.00
N MET A 120 1.78 19.60 9.19
CA MET A 120 0.91 19.28 8.06
C MET A 120 0.92 20.42 7.05
N PRO A 121 1.14 20.15 5.76
CA PRO A 121 1.12 21.18 4.73
C PRO A 121 -0.28 21.78 4.57
N ALA A 122 -0.34 23.04 4.13
CA ALA A 122 -1.59 23.70 3.81
C ALA A 122 -2.25 22.97 2.60
N ALA A 123 -3.34 22.28 2.86
CA ALA A 123 -4.08 21.51 1.85
C ALA A 123 -5.57 21.88 1.79
N GLY A 124 -6.00 22.86 2.58
CA GLY A 124 -7.42 23.20 2.71
C GLY A 124 -8.23 22.05 3.33
N ARG A 125 -9.54 22.22 3.37
CA ARG A 125 -10.43 21.17 3.88
C ARG A 125 -10.76 20.16 2.78
N PRO A 126 -10.89 18.87 3.09
CA PRO A 126 -11.24 17.86 2.07
C PRO A 126 -12.56 18.14 1.34
N GLN A 127 -13.53 18.77 2.01
CA GLN A 127 -14.83 19.11 1.41
C GLN A 127 -14.73 20.17 0.31
N ASP A 128 -13.70 21.02 0.36
CA ASP A 128 -13.49 22.11 -0.61
C ASP A 128 -12.62 21.66 -1.80
N ALA A 129 -12.02 20.48 -1.71
CA ALA A 129 -11.14 19.94 -2.74
C ALA A 129 -11.92 19.08 -3.77
N GLU A 130 -11.39 19.01 -5.00
CA GLU A 130 -11.96 18.23 -6.09
C GLU A 130 -12.03 16.75 -5.72
N ALA A 131 -13.14 16.08 -6.07
CA ALA A 131 -13.29 14.64 -5.90
C ALA A 131 -12.29 13.89 -6.78
N PHE A 132 -11.63 12.89 -6.19
CA PHE A 132 -10.61 12.09 -6.84
C PHE A 132 -10.84 10.61 -6.55
N GLY A 133 -10.81 9.76 -7.59
CA GLY A 133 -10.95 8.31 -7.46
C GLY A 133 -9.61 7.59 -7.51
N PHE A 134 -9.49 6.54 -6.72
CA PHE A 134 -8.33 5.65 -6.73
C PHE A 134 -8.65 4.41 -7.58
N PRO A 135 -8.05 4.24 -8.79
CA PRO A 135 -8.46 3.18 -9.73
C PRO A 135 -8.28 1.75 -9.21
N ARG A 136 -7.38 1.54 -8.25
CA ARG A 136 -7.01 0.22 -7.73
C ARG A 136 -7.34 0.02 -6.26
N LEU A 137 -7.79 1.06 -5.56
CA LEU A 137 -8.12 0.96 -4.15
C LEU A 137 -9.62 0.70 -3.99
N LEU A 138 -9.95 -0.40 -3.33
CA LEU A 138 -11.32 -0.70 -2.95
C LEU A 138 -11.68 0.04 -1.67
N SER A 139 -12.92 0.55 -1.63
CA SER A 139 -13.49 1.24 -0.48
C SER A 139 -12.71 2.48 -0.03
N PHE A 140 -12.13 3.21 -0.97
CA PHE A 140 -11.52 4.51 -0.71
C PHE A 140 -12.15 5.59 -1.54
N GLU A 141 -12.33 6.76 -0.95
CA GLU A 141 -12.59 8.00 -1.65
C GLU A 141 -11.46 8.99 -1.40
N GLY A 142 -11.24 9.86 -2.37
CA GLY A 142 -10.16 10.83 -2.33
C GLY A 142 -10.62 12.24 -2.68
N ARG A 143 -9.82 13.22 -2.27
CA ARG A 143 -9.92 14.62 -2.65
C ARG A 143 -8.55 15.13 -3.06
N ARG A 144 -8.52 15.91 -4.13
CA ARG A 144 -7.32 16.49 -4.71
C ARG A 144 -7.19 17.97 -4.34
N PRO A 145 -6.41 18.33 -3.32
CA PRO A 145 -6.09 19.72 -3.01
C PRO A 145 -5.07 20.27 -4.02
N GLU A 146 -4.63 21.50 -3.80
CA GLU A 146 -3.52 22.09 -4.55
C GLU A 146 -2.27 21.21 -4.46
N GLN A 147 -1.64 20.99 -5.62
CA GLN A 147 -0.50 20.08 -5.74
C GLN A 147 0.83 20.81 -5.55
N PRO A 148 1.83 20.16 -4.90
CA PRO A 148 3.16 20.75 -4.72
C PRO A 148 3.93 20.93 -6.05
N PHE A 149 3.55 20.20 -7.09
CA PHE A 149 4.14 20.25 -8.43
C PHE A 149 3.07 20.42 -9.49
N ALA A 150 3.32 21.30 -10.45
CA ALA A 150 2.45 21.45 -11.62
C ALA A 150 2.66 20.29 -12.63
N GLY A 151 1.60 19.97 -13.38
CA GLY A 151 1.67 19.01 -14.49
C GLY A 151 1.82 17.54 -14.09
N VAL A 152 1.46 17.19 -12.86
CA VAL A 152 1.39 15.79 -12.41
C VAL A 152 0.05 15.18 -12.82
N ASP A 153 0.08 14.01 -13.44
CA ASP A 153 -1.12 13.28 -13.84
C ASP A 153 -1.84 12.68 -12.61
N TRP A 154 -1.05 12.22 -11.62
CA TRP A 154 -1.52 11.67 -10.36
C TRP A 154 -1.16 12.58 -9.20
N PRO A 155 -2.06 12.80 -8.22
CA PRO A 155 -1.77 13.68 -7.11
C PRO A 155 -0.67 13.10 -6.22
N MET A 156 0.31 13.94 -5.87
CA MET A 156 1.31 13.66 -4.84
C MET A 156 0.80 14.04 -3.45
N ARG A 157 -0.17 14.96 -3.41
CA ARG A 157 -0.87 15.36 -2.19
C ARG A 157 -2.35 15.09 -2.36
N PHE A 158 -2.94 14.34 -1.44
CA PHE A 158 -4.37 14.03 -1.49
C PHE A 158 -4.94 13.69 -0.11
N TRP A 159 -6.19 14.04 0.07
CA TRP A 159 -7.00 13.52 1.15
C TRP A 159 -7.57 12.16 0.76
N ALA A 160 -7.60 11.24 1.71
CA ALA A 160 -8.20 9.92 1.53
C ALA A 160 -8.89 9.46 2.81
N ARG A 161 -9.97 8.68 2.66
CA ARG A 161 -10.61 7.95 3.75
C ARG A 161 -11.25 6.66 3.24
N VAL A 162 -11.47 5.73 4.13
CA VAL A 162 -12.21 4.50 3.84
C VAL A 162 -13.71 4.80 3.79
N THR A 163 -14.43 4.22 2.83
CA THR A 163 -15.88 4.41 2.63
C THR A 163 -16.73 3.34 3.31
N VAL A 164 -16.12 2.24 3.75
CA VAL A 164 -16.77 1.22 4.58
C VAL A 164 -16.34 1.39 6.03
N PRO A 165 -17.22 1.28 7.01
CA PRO A 165 -16.84 1.48 8.41
C PRO A 165 -15.88 0.37 8.87
N LEU A 166 -14.64 0.75 9.18
CA LEU A 166 -13.68 -0.15 9.81
C LEU A 166 -14.03 -0.29 11.30
N PRO A 167 -13.94 -1.53 11.85
CA PRO A 167 -14.04 -1.75 13.30
C PRO A 167 -12.99 -0.95 14.08
N PRO A 168 -13.20 -0.68 15.39
CA PRO A 168 -12.24 0.04 16.22
C PRO A 168 -11.03 -0.86 16.59
N SER A 169 -10.24 -1.23 15.57
CA SER A 169 -9.03 -2.04 15.68
C SER A 169 -7.87 -1.27 15.08
N GLU A 170 -6.91 -0.85 15.91
CA GLU A 170 -5.74 -0.12 15.46
C GLU A 170 -4.93 -0.91 14.41
N LEU A 171 -4.90 -2.25 14.54
CA LEU A 171 -4.27 -3.12 13.53
C LEU A 171 -4.97 -3.00 12.17
N LEU A 172 -6.31 -3.02 12.12
CA LEU A 172 -7.04 -2.89 10.85
C LEU A 172 -6.87 -1.50 10.23
N HIS A 173 -6.84 -0.45 11.04
CA HIS A 173 -6.54 0.90 10.57
C HIS A 173 -5.12 1.02 10.02
N ALA A 174 -4.12 0.42 10.68
CA ALA A 174 -2.75 0.36 10.19
C ALA A 174 -2.64 -0.45 8.87
N CYS A 175 -3.40 -1.53 8.73
CA CYS A 175 -3.50 -2.29 7.48
C CYS A 175 -4.15 -1.46 6.36
N ALA A 176 -5.22 -0.71 6.64
CA ALA A 176 -5.86 0.17 5.68
C ALA A 176 -4.93 1.31 5.24
N LEU A 177 -4.15 1.89 6.17
CA LEU A 177 -3.11 2.87 5.87
C LEU A 177 -2.01 2.26 5.00
N THR A 178 -1.53 1.06 5.32
CA THR A 178 -0.54 0.33 4.51
C THR A 178 -1.07 0.04 3.11
N TYR A 179 -2.35 -0.33 2.98
CA TYR A 179 -3.00 -0.53 1.69
C TYR A 179 -3.02 0.75 0.85
N LEU A 180 -3.31 1.91 1.46
CA LEU A 180 -3.29 3.21 0.79
C LEU A 180 -1.88 3.63 0.40
N SER A 181 -0.88 3.39 1.26
CA SER A 181 0.43 4.03 1.17
C SER A 181 1.29 3.59 -0.03
N ASP A 182 1.05 2.41 -0.62
CA ASP A 182 1.78 1.91 -1.80
C ASP A 182 1.22 2.42 -3.15
N ILE A 183 0.54 3.56 -3.18
CA ILE A 183 -0.09 4.04 -4.42
C ILE A 183 0.90 4.48 -5.51
N SER A 184 2.19 4.57 -5.21
CA SER A 184 3.31 4.80 -6.14
C SER A 184 3.21 6.09 -6.97
N THR A 185 2.58 7.13 -6.45
CA THR A 185 2.43 8.42 -7.13
C THR A 185 3.51 9.45 -6.75
N GLY A 186 4.36 9.13 -5.76
CA GLY A 186 5.37 10.04 -5.22
C GLY A 186 6.65 10.17 -6.05
N VAL A 187 6.75 9.52 -7.21
CA VAL A 187 7.96 9.58 -8.04
C VAL A 187 8.07 10.93 -8.74
N LEU A 188 9.29 11.50 -8.78
CA LEU A 188 9.57 12.75 -9.47
C LEU A 188 9.07 12.69 -10.92
N PRO A 189 8.24 13.65 -11.38
CA PRO A 189 7.78 13.69 -12.75
C PRO A 189 8.96 13.78 -13.72
N SER A 190 8.95 12.93 -14.75
CA SER A 190 9.95 12.99 -15.82
C SER A 190 9.56 14.00 -16.89
N ALA A 191 10.52 14.79 -17.37
CA ALA A 191 10.35 15.60 -18.57
C ALA A 191 10.09 14.71 -19.81
N ASP A 192 10.65 13.50 -19.81
CA ASP A 192 10.37 12.47 -20.82
C ASP A 192 9.16 11.64 -20.40
N ARG A 193 8.00 11.95 -20.94
CA ARG A 193 6.74 11.25 -20.69
C ARG A 193 6.72 9.78 -21.13
N SER A 194 7.73 9.30 -21.83
CA SER A 194 7.91 7.88 -22.13
C SER A 194 8.39 7.08 -20.92
N VAL A 195 8.96 7.76 -19.92
CA VAL A 195 9.43 7.16 -18.66
C VAL A 195 8.32 7.28 -17.63
N LEU A 196 7.82 6.16 -17.16
CA LEU A 196 6.71 6.09 -16.22
C LEU A 196 7.10 5.28 -14.98
N PRO A 197 6.50 5.60 -13.82
CA PRO A 197 6.56 4.72 -12.65
C PRO A 197 6.08 3.31 -13.02
N GLY A 198 6.83 2.31 -12.57
CA GLY A 198 6.52 0.90 -12.77
C GLY A 198 6.13 0.22 -11.46
N ALA A 199 6.58 -1.02 -11.28
CA ALA A 199 6.33 -1.76 -10.05
C ALA A 199 7.16 -1.18 -8.89
N SER A 200 6.58 -1.17 -7.68
CA SER A 200 7.30 -0.92 -6.44
C SER A 200 8.38 -1.98 -6.24
N LEU A 201 9.55 -1.58 -5.76
CA LEU A 201 10.68 -2.46 -5.45
C LEU A 201 10.69 -2.80 -3.96
N ASP A 202 10.49 -1.79 -3.12
CA ASP A 202 10.35 -1.91 -1.68
C ASP A 202 9.23 -1.01 -1.16
N HIS A 203 8.90 -1.16 0.10
CA HIS A 203 7.97 -0.29 0.80
C HIS A 203 8.27 -0.32 2.29
N SER A 204 8.40 0.85 2.89
CA SER A 204 8.65 1.04 4.31
C SER A 204 7.65 2.01 4.89
N VAL A 205 7.06 1.67 6.03
CA VAL A 205 6.12 2.53 6.77
C VAL A 205 6.51 2.54 8.25
N TRP A 206 6.52 3.73 8.85
CA TRP A 206 6.62 3.96 10.30
C TRP A 206 5.31 4.56 10.78
N PHE A 207 4.67 3.91 11.73
CA PHE A 207 3.44 4.38 12.37
C PHE A 207 3.81 5.14 13.64
N HIS A 208 3.46 6.42 13.72
CA HIS A 208 3.83 7.32 14.84
C HIS A 208 2.72 7.42 15.88
N GLY A 209 1.48 7.11 15.48
CA GLY A 209 0.31 7.14 16.34
C GLY A 209 -0.88 6.41 15.71
N PRO A 210 -1.98 6.29 16.45
CA PRO A 210 -3.19 5.67 15.91
C PRO A 210 -3.75 6.48 14.74
N ALA A 211 -3.92 5.83 13.60
CA ALA A 211 -4.61 6.41 12.45
C ALA A 211 -6.09 6.03 12.48
N ASN A 212 -6.99 6.99 12.28
CA ASN A 212 -8.41 6.71 12.05
C ASN A 212 -8.71 6.79 10.54
N MET A 213 -8.64 5.67 9.85
CA MET A 213 -8.88 5.62 8.39
C MET A 213 -10.37 5.77 8.02
N ASN A 214 -11.29 5.78 8.98
CA ASN A 214 -12.70 6.18 8.75
C ASN A 214 -12.85 7.70 8.59
N ASP A 215 -11.86 8.47 9.01
CA ASP A 215 -11.79 9.91 8.83
C ASP A 215 -10.80 10.28 7.74
N TRP A 216 -10.80 11.55 7.32
CA TRP A 216 -9.89 12.05 6.32
C TRP A 216 -8.44 12.05 6.83
N THR A 217 -7.54 11.48 6.05
CA THR A 217 -6.10 11.59 6.22
C THR A 217 -5.49 12.31 5.03
N LEU A 218 -4.52 13.18 5.26
CA LEU A 218 -3.75 13.84 4.22
C LEU A 218 -2.46 13.06 3.95
N THR A 219 -2.31 12.56 2.75
CA THR A 219 -1.04 12.01 2.26
C THR A 219 -0.30 13.07 1.48
N ASP A 220 0.98 13.26 1.77
CA ASP A 220 1.88 14.18 1.08
C ASP A 220 3.17 13.45 0.69
N PHE A 221 3.39 13.23 -0.60
CA PHE A 221 4.58 12.58 -1.12
C PHE A 221 5.65 13.59 -1.51
N HIS A 222 6.89 13.26 -1.18
CA HIS A 222 8.07 14.06 -1.42
C HIS A 222 9.03 13.33 -2.36
N PRO A 223 8.99 13.59 -3.68
CA PRO A 223 9.94 13.01 -4.62
C PRO A 223 11.35 13.48 -4.31
N GLN A 224 12.30 12.56 -4.27
CA GLN A 224 13.68 12.84 -3.92
C GLN A 224 14.61 12.71 -5.13
N VAL A 225 14.60 11.56 -5.79
CA VAL A 225 15.48 11.28 -6.91
C VAL A 225 14.86 10.27 -7.88
N ALA A 226 15.09 10.50 -9.18
CA ALA A 226 14.79 9.54 -10.22
C ALA A 226 16.01 9.40 -11.15
N GLY A 227 16.45 8.18 -11.39
CA GLY A 227 17.61 7.91 -12.24
C GLY A 227 18.00 6.43 -12.20
N ARG A 228 18.84 6.02 -13.15
CA ARG A 228 19.35 4.63 -13.25
C ARG A 228 18.23 3.58 -13.23
N GLY A 229 17.06 3.90 -13.79
CA GLY A 229 15.90 3.02 -13.89
C GLY A 229 15.05 2.91 -12.62
N ARG A 230 15.26 3.76 -11.61
CA ARG A 230 14.52 3.78 -10.34
C ARG A 230 14.15 5.20 -9.96
N GLY A 231 13.05 5.33 -9.20
CA GLY A 231 12.65 6.56 -8.54
C GLY A 231 12.45 6.30 -7.06
N TRP A 232 12.95 7.18 -6.20
CA TRP A 232 12.80 7.10 -4.75
C TRP A 232 12.11 8.33 -4.22
N TYR A 233 11.22 8.12 -3.27
CA TYR A 233 10.44 9.15 -2.60
C TYR A 233 10.15 8.80 -1.16
N THR A 234 9.81 9.81 -0.37
CA THR A 234 9.25 9.68 0.96
C THR A 234 7.82 10.21 0.96
N GLY A 235 7.10 9.97 2.05
CA GLY A 235 5.78 10.54 2.23
C GLY A 235 5.42 10.63 3.70
N SER A 236 4.54 11.57 3.99
CA SER A 236 3.99 11.83 5.31
C SER A 236 2.48 11.70 5.25
N ILE A 237 1.88 11.07 6.26
CA ILE A 237 0.43 10.90 6.38
C ILE A 237 -0.01 11.56 7.68
N PHE A 238 -0.94 12.51 7.56
CA PHE A 238 -1.44 13.31 8.68
C PHE A 238 -2.91 12.99 8.94
N GLY A 239 -3.28 13.00 10.21
CA GLY A 239 -4.68 13.04 10.63
C GLY A 239 -5.34 14.39 10.32
N PRO A 240 -6.67 14.50 10.46
CA PRO A 240 -7.40 15.73 10.15
C PRO A 240 -7.06 16.89 11.09
N ASP A 241 -6.51 16.60 12.24
CA ASP A 241 -6.03 17.55 13.25
C ASP A 241 -4.58 18.05 13.01
N GLY A 242 -3.92 17.53 11.97
CA GLY A 242 -2.54 17.84 11.63
C GLY A 242 -1.49 16.96 12.31
N THR A 243 -1.91 15.94 13.07
CA THR A 243 -1.00 14.99 13.69
C THR A 243 -0.36 14.09 12.64
N LEU A 244 0.95 13.96 12.63
CA LEU A 244 1.69 13.03 11.78
C LEU A 244 1.46 11.60 12.27
N VAL A 245 0.63 10.82 11.57
CA VAL A 245 0.28 9.45 11.97
C VAL A 245 1.18 8.40 11.35
N ALA A 246 1.77 8.68 10.19
CA ALA A 246 2.75 7.77 9.58
C ALA A 246 3.72 8.51 8.65
N SER A 247 4.91 7.92 8.51
CA SER A 247 5.89 8.27 7.47
C SER A 247 6.19 7.05 6.62
N LEU A 248 6.51 7.27 5.35
CA LEU A 248 6.85 6.18 4.44
C LEU A 248 8.06 6.51 3.55
N ALA A 249 8.70 5.48 3.03
CA ALA A 249 9.72 5.57 2.00
C ALA A 249 9.56 4.42 1.00
N GLN A 250 9.80 4.70 -0.29
CA GLN A 250 9.61 3.72 -1.34
C GLN A 250 10.55 3.94 -2.51
N GLU A 251 11.09 2.85 -3.04
CA GLU A 251 11.75 2.81 -4.34
C GLU A 251 10.84 2.11 -5.36
N THR A 252 10.76 2.68 -6.56
CA THR A 252 9.90 2.21 -7.65
C THR A 252 10.72 2.09 -8.93
N LEU A 253 10.43 1.13 -9.78
CA LEU A 253 10.96 1.10 -11.14
C LEU A 253 10.53 2.35 -11.89
N PHE A 254 11.48 2.99 -12.58
CA PHE A 254 11.26 4.21 -13.32
C PHE A 254 11.99 4.10 -14.67
N ARG A 255 11.32 3.52 -15.65
CA ARG A 255 11.92 3.14 -16.93
C ARG A 255 11.05 3.56 -18.10
N ALA A 256 11.69 3.82 -19.25
CA ALA A 256 10.96 3.94 -20.50
C ALA A 256 10.14 2.66 -20.76
N ARG A 257 8.89 2.81 -21.17
CA ARG A 257 8.07 1.66 -21.60
C ARG A 257 8.82 0.96 -22.74
N ARG A 258 9.27 -0.26 -22.50
CA ARG A 258 9.54 -1.16 -23.63
C ARG A 258 8.23 -1.31 -24.38
N ARG A 259 8.17 -0.92 -25.67
CA ARG A 259 7.07 -1.34 -26.53
C ARG A 259 7.00 -2.86 -26.39
N ALA A 260 5.92 -3.34 -25.76
CA ALA A 260 5.64 -4.78 -25.83
C ALA A 260 5.68 -5.16 -27.31
N PRO A 261 6.38 -6.22 -27.70
CA PRO A 261 6.24 -6.73 -29.06
C PRO A 261 4.72 -6.90 -29.27
N ARG A 262 4.19 -6.26 -30.33
CA ARG A 262 2.80 -6.50 -30.70
C ARG A 262 2.63 -8.01 -30.79
N PRO A 263 1.64 -8.62 -30.11
CA PRO A 263 1.34 -10.00 -30.33
C PRO A 263 1.16 -10.15 -31.86
N ASN A 264 1.94 -11.02 -32.46
CA ASN A 264 1.78 -11.35 -33.88
C ASN A 264 0.49 -12.18 -33.96
N TRP A 265 -0.64 -11.49 -33.98
CA TRP A 265 -1.92 -12.09 -34.38
C TRP A 265 -1.77 -12.32 -35.87
N GLY A 266 -1.20 -13.52 -36.21
CA GLY A 266 -1.11 -13.96 -37.58
C GLY A 266 -2.46 -13.77 -38.26
N ASP A 267 -2.43 -13.21 -39.47
CA ASP A 267 -3.55 -13.05 -40.36
C ASP A 267 -4.34 -14.37 -40.44
N HIS A 268 -5.35 -14.53 -39.60
CA HIS A 268 -6.38 -15.51 -39.84
C HIS A 268 -7.22 -14.99 -41.00
N GLN A 269 -6.84 -15.41 -42.23
CA GLN A 269 -7.74 -15.31 -43.35
C GLN A 269 -9.02 -16.10 -43.01
N PRO A 270 -10.19 -15.54 -43.27
CA PRO A 270 -11.44 -16.29 -43.09
C PRO A 270 -11.45 -17.45 -44.06
N VAL A 271 -11.58 -18.66 -43.52
CA VAL A 271 -11.83 -19.85 -44.33
C VAL A 271 -13.18 -19.64 -45.01
N ALA A 272 -13.15 -19.56 -46.36
CA ALA A 272 -14.37 -19.52 -47.18
C ALA A 272 -15.18 -20.81 -46.94
N ALA A 273 -16.43 -20.64 -46.54
CA ALA A 273 -17.40 -21.72 -46.48
C ALA A 273 -17.72 -22.15 -47.90
N THR A 274 -17.50 -23.43 -48.19
CA THR A 274 -18.10 -24.16 -49.31
C THR A 274 -19.29 -24.97 -48.82
#